data_05d4c3c615ba39d435a157bce792bf2d
#
_entry.id   05d4c3c615ba39d435a157bce792bf2d
#
_cell.length_a   1.000
_cell.length_b   1.000
_cell.length_c   1.000
_cell.angle_alpha   90.00
_cell.angle_beta   90.00
_cell.angle_gamma   90.00
#
_symmetry.space_group_name_H-M   'P 1'
#
loop_
_entity.id
_entity.type
_entity.pdbx_description
1 polymer ?
#
loop_
_entity_poly.entity_id
_entity_poly.type
_entity_poly.pdbx_seq_one_letter_code
_entity_poly.pdbx_strand_id
1 'polypeptide(L)'
;DSEWTALASDDCSSWIAVKVAGSLSSKGTATVTVSANTSKDSRNGSVIIKSGAKRVVIPVTQGAPMSVSQREIYSNSRGENFTLSVVITGDWSVTFNDSWIKVEKKDSKTVSVTTEPNESKTSRKGTLDIVSGAEKITVSVAQESAEDREINTPEGYRLVWHDEFNEGATLGTGWTHEVQKPGWVNNELQEYVNGSVSGKRVTELVDGKLNINCFKASDGKIYSGRVYANVNTGWLYGYFEARIMLPKGKGTWPAFWMMPVGNNYSTNPWPGCGEIDIMEEVGVDENIVSSSIHCAAYNHTINTQKTASRNIGTAESEFHVYACEWTPDYLKFFVDGTELMTFKNEGSGKNVWPFTYAFYPILNLAWGGDWGGYKGVDESALPITMKVDYVRVFQKK
;
A
#
# COMPACT_ATOMS: atom_id res chain seq x y z
N ASP A 1 -2.93 56.25 42.11
CA ASP A 1 -2.62 55.42 40.99
C ASP A 1 -2.99 53.98 41.38
N SER A 2 -4.01 53.42 40.76
CA SER A 2 -4.44 52.03 41.00
C SER A 2 -3.61 51.05 40.19
N GLU A 3 -3.23 49.94 40.80
CA GLU A 3 -2.56 48.84 40.12
C GLU A 3 -3.39 48.37 38.90
N TRP A 4 -2.70 47.93 37.86
CA TRP A 4 -3.35 47.36 36.70
C TRP A 4 -3.16 45.83 36.61
N THR A 5 -4.11 45.16 36.02
CA THR A 5 -4.10 43.70 35.78
C THR A 5 -4.41 43.42 34.32
N ALA A 6 -3.91 42.30 33.81
CA ALA A 6 -4.28 41.79 32.50
C ALA A 6 -4.58 40.30 32.58
N LEU A 7 -5.72 39.89 32.07
CA LEU A 7 -6.20 38.51 32.11
C LEU A 7 -6.87 38.14 30.78
N ALA A 8 -6.84 36.88 30.40
CA ALA A 8 -7.70 36.37 29.35
C ALA A 8 -9.17 36.42 29.82
N SER A 9 -10.12 36.65 28.93
CA SER A 9 -11.54 36.45 29.24
C SER A 9 -11.85 35.00 29.51
N ASP A 10 -12.89 34.71 30.32
CA ASP A 10 -13.19 33.35 30.80
C ASP A 10 -13.45 32.38 29.65
N ASP A 11 -14.05 32.82 28.58
CA ASP A 11 -14.37 32.06 27.37
C ASP A 11 -13.16 31.61 26.54
N CYS A 12 -11.99 32.19 26.78
CA CYS A 12 -10.76 31.88 26.07
C CYS A 12 -9.56 31.53 26.96
N SER A 13 -9.75 31.49 28.26
CA SER A 13 -8.70 31.20 29.27
C SER A 13 -8.04 29.82 29.13
N SER A 14 -8.69 28.91 28.43
CA SER A 14 -8.14 27.59 28.10
C SER A 14 -7.04 27.64 27.03
N TRP A 15 -6.96 28.68 26.22
CA TRP A 15 -6.01 28.79 25.09
C TRP A 15 -5.26 30.14 25.02
N ILE A 16 -5.64 31.14 25.82
CA ILE A 16 -4.90 32.39 25.98
C ILE A 16 -4.38 32.42 27.41
N ALA A 17 -3.06 32.51 27.55
CA ALA A 17 -2.41 32.72 28.82
C ALA A 17 -1.80 34.15 28.81
N VAL A 18 -1.97 34.88 29.95
CA VAL A 18 -1.45 36.24 30.09
C VAL A 18 -0.52 36.25 31.29
N LYS A 19 0.73 36.74 31.08
CA LYS A 19 1.72 36.94 32.13
C LYS A 19 2.08 38.42 32.19
N VAL A 20 1.89 39.03 33.35
CA VAL A 20 2.25 40.45 33.60
C VAL A 20 3.63 40.54 34.26
N ALA A 21 4.44 41.49 33.79
CA ALA A 21 5.76 41.79 34.35
C ALA A 21 5.97 43.32 34.44
N GLY A 22 6.80 43.76 35.37
CA GLY A 22 7.09 45.17 35.62
C GLY A 22 6.26 45.76 36.76
N SER A 23 6.28 47.08 36.90
CA SER A 23 5.54 47.77 37.95
C SER A 23 4.06 47.87 37.58
N LEU A 24 3.21 47.30 38.41
CA LEU A 24 1.74 47.31 38.20
C LEU A 24 1.13 48.70 38.52
N SER A 25 1.89 49.59 39.19
CA SER A 25 1.40 50.93 39.58
C SER A 25 1.68 52.03 38.53
N SER A 26 2.54 51.75 37.52
CA SER A 26 2.88 52.80 36.54
C SER A 26 2.94 52.23 35.09
N LYS A 27 3.99 51.48 34.79
CA LYS A 27 4.25 50.95 33.44
C LYS A 27 4.74 49.51 33.53
N GLY A 28 4.07 48.60 32.83
CA GLY A 28 4.46 47.21 32.76
C GLY A 28 4.15 46.60 31.41
N THR A 29 4.47 45.34 31.26
CA THR A 29 4.27 44.57 30.04
C THR A 29 3.39 43.36 30.34
N ALA A 30 2.39 43.13 29.52
CA ALA A 30 1.62 41.90 29.51
C ALA A 30 2.07 41.04 28.30
N THR A 31 2.61 39.86 28.58
CA THR A 31 2.93 38.87 27.56
C THR A 31 1.72 37.95 27.36
N VAL A 32 1.22 37.90 26.15
CA VAL A 32 0.11 37.05 25.76
C VAL A 32 0.67 35.84 25.00
N THR A 33 0.38 34.63 25.52
CA THR A 33 0.76 33.39 24.86
C THR A 33 -0.53 32.69 24.43
N VAL A 34 -0.57 32.26 23.15
CA VAL A 34 -1.73 31.61 22.53
C VAL A 34 -1.33 30.19 22.19
N SER A 35 -2.07 29.22 22.71
CA SER A 35 -1.84 27.80 22.35
C SER A 35 -2.26 27.51 20.91
N ALA A 36 -1.71 26.46 20.30
CA ALA A 36 -2.07 26.05 18.93
C ALA A 36 -3.58 25.81 18.81
N ASN A 37 -4.17 26.30 17.72
CA ASN A 37 -5.54 25.98 17.36
C ASN A 37 -5.56 24.64 16.60
N THR A 38 -6.14 23.61 17.16
CA THR A 38 -6.29 22.31 16.54
C THR A 38 -7.68 22.09 15.92
N SER A 39 -8.58 23.09 16.07
CA SER A 39 -9.91 23.05 15.44
C SER A 39 -9.81 23.45 13.95
N LYS A 40 -10.67 22.88 13.13
CA LYS A 40 -10.81 23.30 11.72
C LYS A 40 -11.40 24.72 11.55
N ASP A 41 -11.87 25.34 12.63
CA ASP A 41 -12.48 26.65 12.61
C ASP A 41 -11.58 27.68 13.32
N SER A 42 -11.65 28.96 12.91
CA SER A 42 -11.04 30.06 13.63
C SER A 42 -11.68 30.22 15.02
N ARG A 43 -10.92 30.74 15.97
CA ARG A 43 -11.40 31.04 17.31
C ARG A 43 -11.11 32.47 17.70
N ASN A 44 -11.99 33.08 18.49
CA ASN A 44 -11.89 34.44 18.98
C ASN A 44 -11.86 34.43 20.51
N GLY A 45 -11.11 35.37 21.06
CA GLY A 45 -11.04 35.59 22.49
C GLY A 45 -10.63 37.02 22.77
N SER A 46 -10.37 37.36 24.01
CA SER A 46 -9.89 38.69 24.36
C SER A 46 -8.99 38.70 25.59
N VAL A 47 -8.12 39.69 25.63
CA VAL A 47 -7.36 40.04 26.85
C VAL A 47 -7.97 41.31 27.44
N ILE A 48 -8.27 41.25 28.72
CA ILE A 48 -8.89 42.35 29.46
C ILE A 48 -7.84 42.99 30.37
N ILE A 49 -7.54 44.28 30.16
CA ILE A 49 -6.69 45.07 31.02
C ILE A 49 -7.58 45.95 31.88
N LYS A 50 -7.35 45.93 33.20
CA LYS A 50 -8.12 46.74 34.18
C LYS A 50 -7.17 47.59 35.06
N SER A 51 -7.56 48.81 35.37
CA SER A 51 -6.91 49.66 36.37
C SER A 51 -7.99 50.52 37.04
N GLY A 52 -8.31 50.21 38.27
CA GLY A 52 -9.45 50.79 38.97
C GLY A 52 -10.76 50.54 38.19
N ALA A 53 -11.51 51.63 37.92
CA ALA A 53 -12.75 51.58 37.11
C ALA A 53 -12.51 51.54 35.60
N LYS A 54 -11.28 51.70 35.12
CA LYS A 54 -10.96 51.67 33.69
C LYS A 54 -10.74 50.24 33.20
N ARG A 55 -11.28 49.97 31.99
CA ARG A 55 -11.16 48.66 31.33
C ARG A 55 -10.85 48.86 29.87
N VAL A 56 -9.88 48.06 29.35
CA VAL A 56 -9.56 47.94 27.93
C VAL A 56 -9.70 46.48 27.54
N VAL A 57 -10.34 46.21 26.42
CA VAL A 57 -10.48 44.87 25.85
C VAL A 57 -9.66 44.84 24.56
N ILE A 58 -8.75 43.90 24.48
CA ILE A 58 -7.92 43.64 23.30
C ILE A 58 -8.43 42.34 22.67
N PRO A 59 -9.06 42.39 21.50
CA PRO A 59 -9.51 41.19 20.81
C PRO A 59 -8.30 40.39 20.33
N VAL A 60 -8.43 39.04 20.41
CA VAL A 60 -7.45 38.08 19.92
C VAL A 60 -8.20 37.12 18.99
N THR A 61 -7.80 37.09 17.73
CA THR A 61 -8.33 36.13 16.75
C THR A 61 -7.22 35.18 16.34
N GLN A 62 -7.50 33.89 16.36
CA GLN A 62 -6.60 32.85 15.86
C GLN A 62 -7.31 32.08 14.74
N GLY A 63 -6.67 32.04 13.57
CA GLY A 63 -7.18 31.30 12.41
C GLY A 63 -7.25 29.79 12.61
N ALA A 64 -7.97 29.14 11.72
CA ALA A 64 -7.87 27.70 11.57
C ALA A 64 -6.45 27.31 11.16
N PRO A 65 -5.99 26.10 11.51
CA PRO A 65 -4.71 25.59 11.04
C PRO A 65 -4.71 25.50 9.52
N MET A 66 -3.55 25.75 8.93
CA MET A 66 -3.37 25.62 7.49
C MET A 66 -3.66 24.17 7.06
N SER A 67 -4.47 23.99 6.01
CA SER A 67 -4.78 22.67 5.46
C SER A 67 -4.99 22.72 3.94
N VAL A 68 -4.83 21.58 3.30
CA VAL A 68 -5.05 21.38 1.87
C VAL A 68 -5.92 20.13 1.66
N SER A 69 -6.72 20.13 0.60
CA SER A 69 -7.66 19.05 0.31
C SER A 69 -7.00 17.67 0.13
N GLN A 70 -5.76 17.64 -0.38
CA GLN A 70 -4.94 16.42 -0.49
C GLN A 70 -3.45 16.77 -0.45
N ARG A 71 -2.64 15.87 0.12
CA ARG A 71 -1.17 16.04 0.25
C ARG A 71 -0.38 15.19 -0.74
N GLU A 72 -1.06 14.37 -1.51
CA GLU A 72 -0.47 13.52 -2.53
C GLU A 72 -1.26 13.66 -3.82
N ILE A 73 -0.57 13.92 -4.91
CA ILE A 73 -1.11 13.98 -6.27
C ILE A 73 -0.48 12.83 -7.05
N TYR A 74 -1.30 12.07 -7.74
CA TYR A 74 -0.85 11.03 -8.65
C TYR A 74 -1.35 11.37 -10.05
N SER A 75 -0.44 11.52 -10.97
CA SER A 75 -0.70 11.88 -12.36
C SER A 75 -0.34 10.73 -13.29
N ASN A 76 -1.16 10.53 -14.32
CA ASN A 76 -0.77 9.65 -15.41
C ASN A 76 0.38 10.27 -16.24
N SER A 77 1.01 9.46 -17.06
CA SER A 77 2.15 9.87 -17.87
C SER A 77 1.81 10.88 -18.98
N ARG A 78 0.54 11.04 -19.38
CA ARG A 78 0.10 12.02 -20.39
C ARG A 78 -0.02 13.43 -19.83
N GLY A 79 0.07 13.57 -18.51
CA GLY A 79 -0.15 14.82 -17.79
C GLY A 79 -1.63 15.06 -17.48
N GLU A 80 -1.87 15.70 -16.35
CA GLU A 80 -3.22 15.95 -15.84
C GLU A 80 -3.30 17.31 -15.14
N ASN A 81 -4.53 17.80 -14.92
CA ASN A 81 -4.81 18.99 -14.16
C ASN A 81 -5.52 18.61 -12.86
N PHE A 82 -5.04 19.17 -11.76
CA PHE A 82 -5.60 18.98 -10.43
C PHE A 82 -5.97 20.32 -9.81
N THR A 83 -6.99 20.31 -8.97
CA THR A 83 -7.40 21.48 -8.19
C THR A 83 -7.30 21.16 -6.71
N LEU A 84 -6.51 21.93 -5.98
CA LEU A 84 -6.38 21.83 -4.53
C LEU A 84 -7.16 22.93 -3.86
N SER A 85 -8.02 22.58 -2.91
CA SER A 85 -8.63 23.55 -2.01
C SER A 85 -7.70 23.78 -0.82
N VAL A 86 -7.51 25.05 -0.47
CA VAL A 86 -6.60 25.49 0.58
C VAL A 86 -7.38 26.27 1.65
N VAL A 87 -7.17 25.89 2.92
CA VAL A 87 -7.68 26.64 4.06
C VAL A 87 -6.50 27.35 4.72
N ILE A 88 -6.44 28.66 4.59
CA ILE A 88 -5.37 29.51 5.12
C ILE A 88 -5.95 30.83 5.59
N THR A 89 -5.43 31.36 6.70
CA THR A 89 -5.72 32.72 7.18
C THR A 89 -4.57 33.63 6.82
N GLY A 90 -4.83 34.70 6.07
CA GLY A 90 -3.84 35.69 5.64
C GLY A 90 -3.25 35.37 4.25
N ASP A 91 -2.15 36.08 3.95
CA ASP A 91 -1.47 35.92 2.66
C ASP A 91 -0.65 34.62 2.60
N TRP A 92 -0.64 34.01 1.44
CA TRP A 92 0.09 32.77 1.19
C TRP A 92 0.60 32.71 -0.25
N SER A 93 1.60 31.89 -0.46
CA SER A 93 2.21 31.62 -1.75
C SER A 93 2.38 30.13 -1.97
N VAL A 94 2.66 29.75 -3.22
CA VAL A 94 3.02 28.38 -3.59
C VAL A 94 4.37 28.41 -4.29
N THR A 95 5.26 27.49 -3.93
CA THR A 95 6.58 27.30 -4.53
C THR A 95 6.74 25.88 -5.03
N PHE A 96 7.47 25.67 -6.12
CA PHE A 96 7.77 24.38 -6.73
C PHE A 96 9.08 24.49 -7.50
N ASN A 97 9.81 23.40 -7.64
CA ASN A 97 11.13 23.39 -8.28
C ASN A 97 11.19 22.52 -9.54
N ASP A 98 10.25 21.57 -9.69
CA ASP A 98 10.24 20.62 -10.80
C ASP A 98 9.63 21.26 -12.04
N SER A 99 10.38 21.34 -13.14
CA SER A 99 9.95 22.02 -14.38
C SER A 99 8.70 21.42 -15.01
N TRP A 100 8.43 20.16 -14.75
CA TRP A 100 7.26 19.42 -15.27
C TRP A 100 5.99 19.62 -14.43
N ILE A 101 6.09 20.29 -13.29
CA ILE A 101 4.95 20.68 -12.46
C ILE A 101 4.70 22.17 -12.70
N LYS A 102 3.51 22.54 -13.13
CA LYS A 102 3.06 23.93 -13.26
C LYS A 102 2.01 24.18 -12.19
N VAL A 103 2.17 25.26 -11.45
CA VAL A 103 1.30 25.61 -10.35
C VAL A 103 0.81 27.04 -10.51
N GLU A 104 -0.51 27.22 -10.37
CA GLU A 104 -1.15 28.54 -10.45
C GLU A 104 -2.09 28.74 -9.26
N LYS A 105 -1.87 29.80 -8.48
CA LYS A 105 -2.81 30.24 -7.47
C LYS A 105 -3.98 30.92 -8.16
N LYS A 106 -5.14 30.27 -8.20
CA LYS A 106 -6.34 30.78 -8.88
C LYS A 106 -7.03 31.89 -8.08
N ASP A 107 -7.09 31.72 -6.77
CA ASP A 107 -7.69 32.68 -5.82
C ASP A 107 -7.15 32.48 -4.41
N SER A 108 -7.81 33.05 -3.38
CA SER A 108 -7.38 32.93 -1.98
C SER A 108 -7.54 31.51 -1.38
N LYS A 109 -8.22 30.59 -2.07
CA LYS A 109 -8.56 29.25 -1.55
C LYS A 109 -8.24 28.11 -2.52
N THR A 110 -7.71 28.42 -3.71
CA THR A 110 -7.61 27.42 -4.78
C THR A 110 -6.27 27.50 -5.49
N VAL A 111 -5.64 26.34 -5.65
CA VAL A 111 -4.42 26.12 -6.46
C VAL A 111 -4.74 25.15 -7.58
N SER A 112 -4.37 25.50 -8.81
CA SER A 112 -4.33 24.57 -9.93
C SER A 112 -2.91 24.00 -10.06
N VAL A 113 -2.80 22.70 -10.19
CA VAL A 113 -1.56 21.96 -10.42
C VAL A 113 -1.69 21.23 -11.73
N THR A 114 -0.81 21.50 -12.67
CA THR A 114 -0.75 20.82 -13.98
C THR A 114 0.55 20.07 -14.07
N THR A 115 0.51 18.81 -14.45
CA THR A 115 1.69 18.00 -14.77
C THR A 115 1.87 17.93 -16.28
N GLU A 116 3.10 18.13 -16.75
CA GLU A 116 3.44 17.95 -18.17
C GLU A 116 3.64 16.46 -18.48
N PRO A 117 3.50 16.02 -19.76
CA PRO A 117 3.71 14.62 -20.13
C PRO A 117 5.08 14.09 -19.69
N ASN A 118 5.11 12.85 -19.21
CA ASN A 118 6.32 12.10 -18.93
C ASN A 118 6.58 11.12 -20.10
N GLU A 119 7.54 11.45 -20.94
CA GLU A 119 7.94 10.58 -22.06
C GLU A 119 9.11 9.64 -21.68
N SER A 120 9.53 9.68 -20.42
CA SER A 120 10.58 8.80 -19.88
C SER A 120 10.03 7.41 -19.60
N LYS A 121 10.87 6.40 -19.69
CA LYS A 121 10.59 5.03 -19.24
C LYS A 121 10.51 4.86 -17.70
N THR A 122 10.84 5.92 -16.95
CA THR A 122 10.80 5.90 -15.49
C THR A 122 9.76 6.87 -14.97
N SER A 123 9.04 6.45 -13.92
CA SER A 123 8.18 7.32 -13.14
C SER A 123 9.00 8.45 -12.49
N ARG A 124 8.35 9.57 -12.18
CA ARG A 124 9.01 10.71 -11.54
C ARG A 124 8.23 11.23 -10.35
N LYS A 125 8.94 11.85 -9.41
CA LYS A 125 8.37 12.47 -8.22
C LYS A 125 8.86 13.91 -8.10
N GLY A 126 7.99 14.77 -7.60
CA GLY A 126 8.27 16.16 -7.32
C GLY A 126 7.42 16.65 -6.16
N THR A 127 7.60 17.90 -5.79
CA THR A 127 6.86 18.52 -4.69
C THR A 127 6.47 19.95 -5.00
N LEU A 128 5.40 20.40 -4.38
CA LEU A 128 5.08 21.83 -4.23
C LEU A 128 4.86 22.16 -2.76
N ASP A 129 5.24 23.36 -2.36
CA ASP A 129 5.08 23.87 -1.01
C ASP A 129 4.09 25.03 -0.98
N ILE A 130 3.06 24.93 -0.16
CA ILE A 130 2.12 26.00 0.15
C ILE A 130 2.59 26.65 1.44
N VAL A 131 2.90 27.95 1.42
CA VAL A 131 3.57 28.68 2.51
C VAL A 131 2.74 29.89 2.94
N SER A 132 2.53 30.04 4.25
CA SER A 132 1.92 31.22 4.86
C SER A 132 2.68 31.61 6.14
N GLY A 133 3.42 32.72 6.11
CA GLY A 133 4.31 33.10 7.20
C GLY A 133 5.35 32.02 7.49
N ALA A 134 5.34 31.49 8.71
CA ALA A 134 6.23 30.40 9.13
C ALA A 134 5.65 28.99 8.89
N GLU A 135 4.39 28.89 8.49
CA GLU A 135 3.73 27.59 8.24
C GLU A 135 3.94 27.13 6.80
N LYS A 136 4.11 25.82 6.64
CA LYS A 136 4.34 25.19 5.34
C LYS A 136 3.61 23.84 5.25
N ILE A 137 2.94 23.62 4.12
CA ILE A 137 2.43 22.30 3.73
C ILE A 137 3.11 21.88 2.44
N THR A 138 3.76 20.72 2.47
CA THR A 138 4.31 20.08 1.27
C THR A 138 3.26 19.13 0.68
N VAL A 139 3.04 19.24 -0.62
CA VAL A 139 2.24 18.32 -1.43
C VAL A 139 3.19 17.55 -2.34
N SER A 140 3.15 16.23 -2.26
CA SER A 140 3.92 15.34 -3.12
C SER A 140 3.19 15.11 -4.44
N VAL A 141 3.94 15.08 -5.55
CA VAL A 141 3.42 14.76 -6.88
C VAL A 141 4.20 13.57 -7.42
N ALA A 142 3.51 12.48 -7.71
CA ALA A 142 4.07 11.31 -8.40
C ALA A 142 3.44 11.20 -9.80
N GLN A 143 4.24 10.89 -10.81
CA GLN A 143 3.76 10.72 -12.18
C GLN A 143 4.29 9.41 -12.77
N GLU A 144 3.40 8.67 -13.42
CA GLU A 144 3.69 7.43 -14.15
C GLU A 144 4.73 7.63 -15.26
N SER A 145 5.38 6.55 -15.66
CA SER A 145 6.27 6.51 -16.81
C SER A 145 5.52 6.43 -18.15
N ALA A 146 6.20 6.61 -19.27
CA ALA A 146 5.61 6.39 -20.58
C ALA A 146 5.22 4.92 -20.81
N GLU A 147 5.94 3.98 -20.21
CA GLU A 147 5.66 2.54 -20.30
C GLU A 147 4.34 2.18 -19.59
N ASP A 148 3.99 2.85 -18.49
CA ASP A 148 2.74 2.62 -17.75
C ASP A 148 1.47 2.95 -18.57
N ARG A 149 1.60 3.68 -19.70
CA ARG A 149 0.46 4.05 -20.57
C ARG A 149 -0.28 2.85 -21.15
N GLU A 150 0.44 1.77 -21.39
CA GLU A 150 -0.11 0.54 -21.98
C GLU A 150 -0.74 -0.38 -20.94
N ILE A 151 -0.57 -0.08 -19.64
CA ILE A 151 -1.16 -0.85 -18.55
C ILE A 151 -2.64 -0.50 -18.42
N ASN A 152 -3.50 -1.50 -18.63
CA ASN A 152 -4.93 -1.35 -18.43
C ASN A 152 -5.25 -1.21 -16.93
N THR A 153 -5.52 0.03 -16.51
CA THR A 153 -5.82 0.34 -15.10
C THR A 153 -7.32 0.18 -14.83
N PRO A 154 -7.73 -0.57 -13.80
CA PRO A 154 -9.14 -0.70 -13.43
C PRO A 154 -9.78 0.66 -13.13
N GLU A 155 -11.07 0.83 -13.48
CA GLU A 155 -11.80 2.08 -13.26
C GLU A 155 -11.80 2.50 -11.78
N GLY A 156 -11.49 3.77 -11.51
CA GLY A 156 -11.40 4.33 -10.14
C GLY A 156 -10.09 3.99 -9.40
N TYR A 157 -9.18 3.28 -10.04
CA TYR A 157 -7.87 2.93 -9.50
C TYR A 157 -6.75 3.71 -10.18
N ARG A 158 -5.55 3.62 -9.62
CA ARG A 158 -4.26 4.06 -10.18
C ARG A 158 -3.25 2.97 -9.98
N LEU A 159 -2.32 2.83 -10.90
CA LEU A 159 -1.15 1.99 -10.74
C LEU A 159 -0.25 2.56 -9.64
N VAL A 160 0.18 1.74 -8.68
CA VAL A 160 1.08 2.16 -7.61
C VAL A 160 2.38 1.37 -7.58
N TRP A 161 2.37 0.17 -8.14
CA TRP A 161 3.56 -0.66 -8.31
C TRP A 161 3.31 -1.74 -9.37
N HIS A 162 4.34 -2.11 -10.11
CA HIS A 162 4.32 -3.24 -11.03
C HIS A 162 5.72 -3.79 -11.28
N ASP A 163 5.77 -4.98 -11.83
CA ASP A 163 6.94 -5.56 -12.48
C ASP A 163 6.45 -6.33 -13.71
N GLU A 164 6.91 -5.89 -14.88
CA GLU A 164 6.61 -6.49 -16.18
C GLU A 164 7.72 -7.48 -16.59
N PHE A 165 8.73 -7.68 -15.75
CA PHE A 165 9.87 -8.59 -15.93
C PHE A 165 10.66 -8.39 -17.24
N ASN A 166 10.61 -7.20 -17.82
CA ASN A 166 11.19 -6.85 -19.13
C ASN A 166 12.68 -6.56 -19.07
N GLU A 167 13.28 -6.35 -17.89
CA GLU A 167 14.64 -5.89 -17.75
C GLU A 167 15.53 -6.86 -16.98
N GLY A 168 16.72 -7.12 -17.53
CA GLY A 168 17.74 -7.95 -16.87
C GLY A 168 17.54 -9.45 -17.07
N ALA A 169 18.33 -10.24 -16.36
CA ALA A 169 18.28 -11.71 -16.36
C ALA A 169 17.83 -12.30 -15.02
N THR A 170 17.73 -11.45 -13.99
CA THR A 170 17.36 -11.84 -12.61
C THR A 170 16.43 -10.79 -12.01
N LEU A 171 15.64 -11.21 -11.02
CA LEU A 171 14.74 -10.32 -10.29
C LEU A 171 15.46 -9.07 -9.75
N GLY A 172 14.80 -7.93 -9.88
CA GLY A 172 15.23 -6.64 -9.35
C GLY A 172 15.08 -6.52 -7.83
N THR A 173 15.47 -5.37 -7.29
CA THR A 173 15.47 -5.09 -5.83
C THR A 173 14.08 -5.01 -5.21
N GLY A 174 13.01 -4.98 -6.02
CA GLY A 174 11.60 -5.05 -5.54
C GLY A 174 11.20 -6.43 -5.01
N TRP A 175 12.06 -7.45 -5.20
CA TRP A 175 11.80 -8.83 -4.81
C TRP A 175 12.83 -9.35 -3.81
N THR A 176 12.36 -10.22 -2.91
CA THR A 176 13.20 -10.94 -1.95
C THR A 176 12.95 -12.43 -2.10
N HIS A 177 14.03 -13.23 -2.16
CA HIS A 177 13.92 -14.69 -2.16
C HIS A 177 13.74 -15.23 -0.74
N GLU A 178 12.78 -16.12 -0.56
CA GLU A 178 12.69 -16.97 0.63
C GLU A 178 13.70 -18.14 0.52
N VAL A 179 14.36 -18.44 1.63
CA VAL A 179 15.27 -19.58 1.73
C VAL A 179 14.79 -20.47 2.86
N GLN A 180 14.29 -21.66 2.52
CA GLN A 180 13.68 -22.59 3.48
C GLN A 180 13.99 -24.05 3.12
N LYS A 181 14.12 -24.89 4.16
CA LYS A 181 14.35 -26.32 4.01
C LYS A 181 13.07 -27.09 3.69
N PRO A 182 13.16 -28.27 3.07
CA PRO A 182 12.03 -29.17 2.89
C PRO A 182 11.29 -29.42 4.22
N GLY A 183 9.95 -29.46 4.15
CA GLY A 183 9.10 -29.66 5.32
C GLY A 183 8.94 -28.45 6.25
N TRP A 184 9.40 -27.27 5.85
CA TRP A 184 9.22 -26.04 6.63
C TRP A 184 7.74 -25.73 6.88
N VAL A 185 6.89 -25.82 5.84
CA VAL A 185 5.43 -25.72 5.92
C VAL A 185 4.80 -26.82 5.08
N ASN A 186 3.58 -27.23 5.41
CA ASN A 186 2.72 -28.14 4.60
C ASN A 186 3.42 -29.42 4.13
N ASN A 187 4.48 -29.88 4.81
CA ASN A 187 5.29 -31.05 4.42
C ASN A 187 5.82 -30.99 2.98
N GLU A 188 6.04 -29.78 2.44
CA GLU A 188 6.54 -29.56 1.08
C GLU A 188 7.92 -30.18 0.89
N LEU A 189 8.19 -30.74 -0.30
CA LEU A 189 9.36 -31.57 -0.56
C LEU A 189 10.57 -30.80 -1.11
N GLN A 190 10.38 -29.61 -1.69
CA GLN A 190 11.44 -28.77 -2.24
C GLN A 190 12.19 -28.00 -1.17
N GLU A 191 13.43 -27.67 -1.45
CA GLU A 191 14.20 -26.62 -0.78
C GLU A 191 14.04 -25.32 -1.55
N TYR A 192 13.56 -24.24 -0.89
CA TYR A 192 13.57 -22.89 -1.45
C TYR A 192 14.95 -22.28 -1.28
N VAL A 193 15.52 -21.76 -2.37
CA VAL A 193 16.87 -21.18 -2.37
C VAL A 193 16.88 -19.84 -3.11
N ASN A 194 17.94 -19.06 -2.87
CA ASN A 194 18.22 -17.86 -3.62
C ASN A 194 19.24 -18.17 -4.73
N GLY A 195 18.88 -17.80 -5.98
CA GLY A 195 19.78 -17.88 -7.12
C GLY A 195 19.79 -19.25 -7.81
N SER A 196 20.92 -19.97 -7.78
CA SER A 196 21.11 -21.19 -8.56
C SER A 196 21.72 -22.33 -7.78
N VAL A 197 21.37 -23.57 -8.16
CA VAL A 197 21.96 -24.80 -7.67
C VAL A 197 22.37 -25.67 -8.86
N SER A 198 23.59 -26.19 -8.84
CA SER A 198 24.14 -27.03 -9.93
C SER A 198 24.01 -26.40 -11.33
N GLY A 199 24.19 -25.06 -11.41
CA GLY A 199 24.11 -24.33 -12.66
C GLY A 199 22.68 -24.03 -13.18
N LYS A 200 21.63 -24.45 -12.46
CA LYS A 200 20.23 -24.15 -12.78
C LYS A 200 19.69 -23.08 -11.84
N ARG A 201 18.95 -22.12 -12.35
CA ARG A 201 18.32 -21.06 -11.56
C ARG A 201 16.93 -21.47 -11.09
N VAL A 202 16.58 -21.10 -9.85
CA VAL A 202 15.21 -21.25 -9.33
C VAL A 202 14.30 -20.07 -9.76
N THR A 203 14.91 -18.92 -10.07
CA THR A 203 14.22 -17.79 -10.69
C THR A 203 15.11 -17.16 -11.75
N GLU A 204 14.55 -16.82 -12.89
CA GLU A 204 15.25 -16.14 -13.98
C GLU A 204 14.26 -15.33 -14.82
N LEU A 205 14.74 -14.28 -15.47
CA LEU A 205 13.96 -13.51 -16.43
C LEU A 205 14.30 -13.98 -17.85
N VAL A 206 13.30 -14.48 -18.56
CA VAL A 206 13.42 -15.01 -19.91
C VAL A 206 12.27 -14.50 -20.76
N ASP A 207 12.60 -13.89 -21.89
CA ASP A 207 11.62 -13.36 -22.88
C ASP A 207 10.56 -12.45 -22.24
N GLY A 208 10.99 -11.55 -21.35
CA GLY A 208 10.10 -10.62 -20.66
C GLY A 208 9.15 -11.29 -19.66
N LYS A 209 9.58 -12.39 -19.03
CA LYS A 209 8.78 -13.12 -18.04
C LYS A 209 9.64 -13.62 -16.91
N LEU A 210 9.09 -13.65 -15.70
CA LEU A 210 9.67 -14.36 -14.59
C LEU A 210 9.35 -15.85 -14.72
N ASN A 211 10.39 -16.66 -14.83
CA ASN A 211 10.33 -18.11 -14.69
C ASN A 211 10.66 -18.49 -13.25
N ILE A 212 9.75 -19.17 -12.57
CA ILE A 212 10.00 -19.84 -11.30
C ILE A 212 10.14 -21.33 -11.59
N ASN A 213 11.35 -21.84 -11.41
CA ASN A 213 11.73 -23.19 -11.79
C ASN A 213 11.74 -24.12 -10.57
N CYS A 214 11.19 -25.33 -10.74
CA CYS A 214 11.36 -26.44 -9.81
C CYS A 214 12.08 -27.60 -10.52
N PHE A 215 13.16 -28.10 -9.92
CA PHE A 215 13.97 -29.15 -10.53
C PHE A 215 14.66 -30.04 -9.51
N LYS A 216 14.94 -31.28 -9.91
CA LYS A 216 15.81 -32.18 -9.17
C LYS A 216 17.26 -31.95 -9.60
N ALA A 217 18.14 -31.72 -8.63
CA ALA A 217 19.56 -31.51 -8.86
C ALA A 217 20.37 -32.80 -8.78
N SER A 218 21.67 -32.74 -9.10
CA SER A 218 22.57 -33.91 -9.09
C SER A 218 22.80 -34.53 -7.72
N ASP A 219 22.53 -33.79 -6.64
CA ASP A 219 22.55 -34.28 -5.26
C ASP A 219 21.30 -35.05 -4.85
N GLY A 220 20.34 -35.19 -5.77
CA GLY A 220 19.07 -35.90 -5.58
C GLY A 220 17.97 -35.08 -4.90
N LYS A 221 18.25 -33.83 -4.49
CA LYS A 221 17.27 -32.95 -3.87
C LYS A 221 16.48 -32.15 -4.90
N ILE A 222 15.29 -31.72 -4.49
CA ILE A 222 14.41 -30.86 -5.30
C ILE A 222 14.55 -29.42 -4.79
N TYR A 223 14.75 -28.48 -5.73
CA TYR A 223 14.91 -27.08 -5.48
C TYR A 223 13.85 -26.28 -6.22
N SER A 224 13.40 -25.19 -5.61
CA SER A 224 12.42 -24.28 -6.22
C SER A 224 12.58 -22.84 -5.74
N GLY A 225 11.80 -21.92 -6.36
CA GLY A 225 11.75 -20.51 -6.03
C GLY A 225 10.49 -20.12 -5.26
N ARG A 226 10.68 -19.25 -4.26
CA ARG A 226 9.63 -18.48 -3.59
C ARG A 226 10.14 -17.05 -3.41
N VAL A 227 9.35 -16.07 -3.86
CA VAL A 227 9.74 -14.66 -3.86
C VAL A 227 8.62 -13.77 -3.34
N TYR A 228 8.99 -12.68 -2.67
CA TYR A 228 8.10 -11.68 -2.10
C TYR A 228 8.28 -10.34 -2.80
N ALA A 229 7.18 -9.66 -3.12
CA ALA A 229 7.21 -8.29 -3.63
C ALA A 229 7.05 -7.29 -2.49
N ASN A 230 8.02 -6.36 -2.36
CA ASN A 230 7.98 -5.27 -1.35
C ASN A 230 7.62 -5.72 0.07
N VAL A 231 8.23 -6.79 0.54
CA VAL A 231 7.95 -7.45 1.82
C VAL A 231 7.98 -6.52 3.04
N ASN A 232 8.75 -5.44 3.00
CA ASN A 232 8.89 -4.50 4.12
C ASN A 232 7.85 -3.37 4.13
N THR A 233 7.13 -3.15 3.05
CA THR A 233 6.15 -2.06 2.91
C THR A 233 4.76 -2.56 2.57
N GLY A 234 4.61 -3.44 1.59
CA GLY A 234 3.34 -3.95 1.12
C GLY A 234 2.34 -2.85 0.76
N TRP A 235 1.07 -3.23 0.71
CA TRP A 235 -0.04 -2.31 0.43
C TRP A 235 -1.24 -2.66 1.29
N LEU A 236 -1.90 -1.65 1.82
CA LEU A 236 -3.20 -1.80 2.48
C LEU A 236 -4.29 -1.47 1.46
N TYR A 237 -5.14 -2.43 1.17
CA TYR A 237 -6.20 -2.37 0.16
C TYR A 237 -5.66 -2.14 -1.27
N GLY A 238 -6.48 -2.45 -2.26
CA GLY A 238 -6.12 -2.25 -3.66
C GLY A 238 -6.70 -3.33 -4.57
N TYR A 239 -6.28 -3.28 -5.82
CA TYR A 239 -6.49 -4.31 -6.82
C TYR A 239 -5.12 -4.91 -7.16
N PHE A 240 -4.96 -6.20 -6.92
CA PHE A 240 -3.72 -6.96 -7.11
C PHE A 240 -3.96 -7.92 -8.25
N GLU A 241 -3.09 -7.92 -9.25
CA GLU A 241 -3.19 -8.88 -10.35
C GLU A 241 -1.83 -9.41 -10.77
N ALA A 242 -1.82 -10.63 -11.27
CA ALA A 242 -0.70 -11.24 -11.96
C ALA A 242 -1.20 -12.03 -13.16
N ARG A 243 -0.44 -12.00 -14.26
CA ARG A 243 -0.70 -12.81 -15.44
C ARG A 243 0.27 -13.98 -15.46
N ILE A 244 -0.28 -15.19 -15.30
CA ILE A 244 0.51 -16.39 -15.01
C ILE A 244 0.07 -17.53 -15.92
N MET A 245 1.05 -18.34 -16.37
CA MET A 245 0.85 -19.67 -16.94
C MET A 245 1.40 -20.69 -15.93
N LEU A 246 0.55 -21.61 -15.49
CA LEU A 246 0.86 -22.58 -14.46
C LEU A 246 1.70 -23.75 -14.98
N PRO A 247 2.51 -24.41 -14.12
CA PRO A 247 3.28 -25.57 -14.51
C PRO A 247 2.40 -26.82 -14.57
N LYS A 248 2.63 -27.68 -15.54
CA LYS A 248 1.96 -28.99 -15.64
C LYS A 248 2.74 -30.07 -14.91
N GLY A 249 2.07 -30.89 -14.12
CA GLY A 249 2.67 -32.11 -13.56
C GLY A 249 2.16 -32.48 -12.17
N LYS A 250 2.00 -33.77 -11.94
CA LYS A 250 1.55 -34.33 -10.66
C LYS A 250 2.60 -34.08 -9.57
N GLY A 251 2.28 -33.24 -8.63
CA GLY A 251 3.16 -32.78 -7.54
C GLY A 251 3.40 -31.28 -7.54
N THR A 252 3.01 -30.54 -8.60
CA THR A 252 3.10 -29.07 -8.61
C THR A 252 2.09 -28.45 -7.65
N TRP A 253 2.50 -27.33 -7.04
CA TRP A 253 1.63 -26.48 -6.24
C TRP A 253 2.11 -25.02 -6.39
N PRO A 254 1.80 -24.37 -7.52
CA PRO A 254 2.05 -22.96 -7.76
C PRO A 254 1.06 -22.10 -6.97
N ALA A 255 1.52 -20.92 -6.51
CA ALA A 255 0.67 -19.96 -5.83
C ALA A 255 1.06 -18.50 -6.12
N PHE A 256 0.03 -17.66 -6.20
CA PHE A 256 0.07 -16.20 -6.10
C PHE A 256 -0.83 -15.76 -4.95
N TRP A 257 -0.26 -15.26 -3.90
CA TRP A 257 -0.92 -15.05 -2.62
C TRP A 257 -0.27 -13.94 -1.80
N MET A 258 -0.78 -13.64 -0.61
CA MET A 258 -0.33 -12.49 0.17
C MET A 258 -0.30 -12.80 1.68
N MET A 259 0.72 -12.22 2.35
CA MET A 259 0.88 -12.25 3.81
C MET A 259 1.02 -10.85 4.39
N PRO A 260 0.69 -10.64 5.70
CA PRO A 260 0.78 -9.33 6.34
C PRO A 260 2.22 -8.87 6.57
N VAL A 261 2.47 -7.58 6.29
CA VAL A 261 3.76 -6.93 6.54
C VAL A 261 4.06 -6.86 8.04
N GLY A 262 5.31 -7.13 8.40
CA GLY A 262 5.81 -6.95 9.77
C GLY A 262 5.11 -7.80 10.84
N ASN A 263 4.45 -8.89 10.44
CA ASN A 263 3.75 -9.76 11.37
C ASN A 263 4.72 -10.44 12.35
N ASN A 264 4.38 -10.43 13.63
CA ASN A 264 5.09 -11.21 14.64
C ASN A 264 4.33 -12.51 14.90
N TYR A 265 4.77 -13.60 14.29
CA TYR A 265 4.13 -14.91 14.40
C TYR A 265 4.12 -15.50 15.82
N SER A 266 4.95 -15.00 16.74
CA SER A 266 4.91 -15.42 18.15
C SER A 266 3.72 -14.82 18.90
N THR A 267 3.25 -13.63 18.52
CA THR A 267 2.12 -12.92 19.17
C THR A 267 0.86 -12.89 18.31
N ASN A 268 0.99 -13.09 17.02
CA ASN A 268 -0.10 -13.15 16.05
C ASN A 268 0.15 -14.30 15.06
N PRO A 269 0.03 -15.56 15.53
CA PRO A 269 0.33 -16.73 14.71
C PRO A 269 -0.67 -16.89 13.56
N TRP A 270 -0.21 -17.60 12.51
CA TRP A 270 -1.12 -18.10 11.49
C TRP A 270 -2.13 -19.07 12.12
N PRO A 271 -3.41 -19.09 11.72
CA PRO A 271 -4.03 -18.29 10.66
C PRO A 271 -4.61 -16.95 11.16
N GLY A 272 -4.45 -16.59 12.43
CA GLY A 272 -4.99 -15.35 13.03
C GLY A 272 -4.40 -14.06 12.43
N CYS A 273 -3.24 -14.13 11.80
CA CYS A 273 -2.63 -13.01 11.10
C CYS A 273 -3.31 -12.68 9.76
N GLY A 274 -4.08 -13.61 9.20
CA GLY A 274 -4.69 -13.52 7.87
C GLY A 274 -3.76 -14.00 6.75
N GLU A 275 -4.38 -14.55 5.70
CA GLU A 275 -3.74 -14.96 4.44
C GLU A 275 -4.76 -14.78 3.32
N ILE A 276 -4.30 -14.30 2.16
CA ILE A 276 -5.13 -14.06 0.97
C ILE A 276 -4.51 -14.82 -0.21
N ASP A 277 -5.16 -15.90 -0.64
CA ASP A 277 -4.69 -16.73 -1.74
C ASP A 277 -5.43 -16.33 -3.01
N ILE A 278 -4.75 -15.56 -3.87
CA ILE A 278 -5.35 -15.02 -5.10
C ILE A 278 -5.49 -16.14 -6.14
N MET A 279 -4.48 -16.97 -6.25
CA MET A 279 -4.49 -18.14 -7.14
C MET A 279 -3.65 -19.26 -6.57
N GLU A 280 -4.20 -20.43 -6.51
CA GLU A 280 -3.53 -21.69 -6.27
C GLU A 280 -4.03 -22.77 -7.23
N GLU A 281 -3.16 -23.73 -7.52
CA GLU A 281 -3.48 -24.96 -8.22
C GLU A 281 -2.66 -26.12 -7.65
N VAL A 282 -3.16 -27.34 -7.81
CA VAL A 282 -2.35 -28.55 -7.64
C VAL A 282 -2.41 -29.36 -8.93
N GLY A 283 -1.26 -29.69 -9.51
CA GLY A 283 -1.17 -30.27 -10.84
C GLY A 283 -1.73 -31.69 -10.99
N VAL A 284 -2.30 -32.26 -9.92
CA VAL A 284 -3.07 -33.50 -9.98
C VAL A 284 -4.55 -33.26 -10.31
N ASP A 285 -5.01 -32.03 -10.13
CA ASP A 285 -6.35 -31.55 -10.50
C ASP A 285 -6.19 -30.49 -11.61
N GLU A 286 -5.67 -30.94 -12.76
CA GLU A 286 -5.26 -30.13 -13.91
C GLU A 286 -6.26 -29.00 -14.27
N ASN A 287 -5.75 -27.76 -14.41
CA ASN A 287 -6.53 -26.58 -14.80
C ASN A 287 -7.64 -26.16 -13.81
N ILE A 288 -7.65 -26.71 -12.58
CA ILE A 288 -8.57 -26.29 -11.53
C ILE A 288 -7.88 -25.29 -10.63
N VAL A 289 -8.14 -24.01 -10.88
CA VAL A 289 -7.60 -22.91 -10.06
C VAL A 289 -8.54 -22.56 -8.92
N SER A 290 -7.99 -22.18 -7.78
CA SER A 290 -8.73 -21.78 -6.59
C SER A 290 -8.26 -20.46 -6.03
N SER A 291 -9.16 -19.76 -5.34
CA SER A 291 -8.85 -18.64 -4.45
C SER A 291 -9.37 -18.94 -3.06
N SER A 292 -8.63 -18.52 -2.04
CA SER A 292 -8.98 -18.81 -0.65
C SER A 292 -8.68 -17.61 0.27
N ILE A 293 -9.26 -17.61 1.46
CA ILE A 293 -8.79 -16.81 2.59
C ILE A 293 -8.61 -17.69 3.81
N HIS A 294 -7.59 -17.37 4.61
CA HIS A 294 -7.39 -17.99 5.90
C HIS A 294 -7.36 -16.93 7.00
N CYS A 295 -8.10 -17.19 8.08
CA CYS A 295 -8.11 -16.41 9.30
C CYS A 295 -8.44 -17.32 10.49
N ALA A 296 -8.44 -16.78 11.70
CA ALA A 296 -8.69 -17.61 12.90
C ALA A 296 -10.00 -18.40 12.83
N ALA A 297 -11.07 -17.79 12.33
CA ALA A 297 -12.39 -18.44 12.20
C ALA A 297 -12.51 -19.35 10.95
N TYR A 298 -11.74 -19.06 9.90
CA TYR A 298 -11.85 -19.72 8.60
C TYR A 298 -10.47 -20.16 8.12
N ASN A 299 -10.17 -21.45 8.20
CA ASN A 299 -8.90 -22.00 7.72
C ASN A 299 -8.98 -23.51 7.49
N HIS A 300 -8.03 -24.06 6.74
CA HIS A 300 -8.03 -25.46 6.37
C HIS A 300 -7.80 -26.43 7.53
N THR A 301 -7.08 -26.00 8.61
CA THR A 301 -6.78 -26.90 9.73
C THR A 301 -8.03 -27.28 10.53
N ILE A 302 -9.08 -26.48 10.43
CA ILE A 302 -10.41 -26.76 11.03
C ILE A 302 -11.51 -26.93 9.96
N ASN A 303 -11.14 -27.08 8.68
CA ASN A 303 -12.05 -27.30 7.54
C ASN A 303 -13.13 -26.21 7.39
N THR A 304 -12.79 -24.95 7.62
CA THR A 304 -13.72 -23.81 7.54
C THR A 304 -13.27 -22.72 6.58
N GLN A 305 -12.12 -22.90 5.87
CA GLN A 305 -11.61 -21.90 4.93
C GLN A 305 -12.69 -21.49 3.91
N LYS A 306 -12.69 -20.21 3.56
CA LYS A 306 -13.51 -19.72 2.46
C LYS A 306 -12.72 -19.89 1.19
N THR A 307 -13.18 -20.75 0.32
CA THR A 307 -12.53 -21.08 -0.96
C THR A 307 -13.56 -21.24 -2.07
N ALA A 308 -13.15 -20.92 -3.29
CA ALA A 308 -13.86 -21.26 -4.51
C ALA A 308 -12.87 -21.73 -5.57
N SER A 309 -13.30 -22.69 -6.39
CA SER A 309 -12.48 -23.26 -7.45
C SER A 309 -13.22 -23.25 -8.79
N ARG A 310 -12.44 -23.17 -9.87
CA ARG A 310 -12.98 -23.26 -11.24
C ARG A 310 -12.02 -24.00 -12.15
N ASN A 311 -12.53 -24.91 -12.96
CA ASN A 311 -11.77 -25.44 -14.10
C ASN A 311 -11.82 -24.40 -15.23
N ILE A 312 -10.67 -23.90 -15.65
CA ILE A 312 -10.53 -22.93 -16.75
C ILE A 312 -9.98 -23.54 -18.02
N GLY A 313 -9.66 -24.84 -18.00
CA GLY A 313 -9.30 -25.64 -19.18
C GLY A 313 -7.88 -25.46 -19.71
N THR A 314 -7.27 -24.28 -19.52
CA THR A 314 -5.99 -23.90 -20.14
C THR A 314 -4.98 -23.27 -19.17
N ALA A 315 -5.18 -23.39 -17.85
CA ALA A 315 -4.29 -22.80 -16.83
C ALA A 315 -2.82 -23.20 -17.00
N GLU A 316 -2.59 -24.46 -17.41
CA GLU A 316 -1.25 -25.04 -17.58
C GLU A 316 -0.66 -24.81 -19.01
N SER A 317 -1.41 -24.23 -19.93
CA SER A 317 -0.99 -24.06 -21.34
C SER A 317 -1.07 -22.63 -21.86
N GLU A 318 -1.83 -21.76 -21.22
CA GLU A 318 -2.02 -20.37 -21.60
C GLU A 318 -1.85 -19.43 -20.40
N PHE A 319 -1.60 -18.15 -20.67
CA PHE A 319 -1.53 -17.14 -19.64
C PHE A 319 -2.91 -16.63 -19.27
N HIS A 320 -3.24 -16.66 -18.00
CA HIS A 320 -4.47 -16.13 -17.42
C HIS A 320 -4.16 -15.02 -16.43
N VAL A 321 -5.09 -14.07 -16.25
CA VAL A 321 -5.00 -13.01 -15.25
C VAL A 321 -5.75 -13.42 -13.99
N TYR A 322 -5.02 -13.53 -12.90
CA TYR A 322 -5.55 -13.81 -11.57
C TYR A 322 -5.50 -12.53 -10.75
N ALA A 323 -6.63 -12.15 -10.14
CA ALA A 323 -6.71 -10.87 -9.45
C ALA A 323 -7.54 -10.92 -8.17
N CYS A 324 -7.25 -9.98 -7.25
CA CYS A 324 -8.02 -9.72 -6.04
C CYS A 324 -8.29 -8.23 -5.89
N GLU A 325 -9.55 -7.84 -5.81
CA GLU A 325 -9.97 -6.53 -5.32
C GLU A 325 -10.17 -6.62 -3.80
N TRP A 326 -9.35 -5.91 -3.06
CA TRP A 326 -9.38 -5.87 -1.60
C TRP A 326 -9.75 -4.47 -1.10
N THR A 327 -10.83 -4.40 -0.35
CA THR A 327 -11.37 -3.18 0.26
C THR A 327 -11.57 -3.39 1.77
N PRO A 328 -11.92 -2.37 2.56
CA PRO A 328 -12.32 -2.56 3.95
C PRO A 328 -13.52 -3.50 4.14
N ASP A 329 -14.36 -3.63 3.10
CA ASP A 329 -15.66 -4.30 3.18
C ASP A 329 -15.67 -5.71 2.58
N TYR A 330 -14.73 -6.01 1.66
CA TYR A 330 -14.67 -7.31 0.98
C TYR A 330 -13.31 -7.61 0.34
N LEU A 331 -13.08 -8.89 0.11
CA LEU A 331 -12.10 -9.48 -0.80
C LEU A 331 -12.87 -10.12 -1.95
N LYS A 332 -12.58 -9.74 -3.19
CA LYS A 332 -13.22 -10.29 -4.38
C LYS A 332 -12.15 -10.79 -5.35
N PHE A 333 -12.27 -12.03 -5.77
CA PHE A 333 -11.29 -12.74 -6.56
C PHE A 333 -11.79 -12.96 -7.98
N PHE A 334 -10.86 -12.87 -8.95
CA PHE A 334 -11.19 -12.96 -10.37
C PHE A 334 -10.20 -13.86 -11.11
N VAL A 335 -10.70 -14.50 -12.15
CA VAL A 335 -9.91 -15.14 -13.21
C VAL A 335 -10.37 -14.55 -14.54
N ASP A 336 -9.46 -13.94 -15.29
CA ASP A 336 -9.71 -13.23 -16.56
C ASP A 336 -10.91 -12.25 -16.47
N GLY A 337 -10.94 -11.46 -15.39
CA GLY A 337 -12.00 -10.49 -15.13
C GLY A 337 -13.33 -11.09 -14.70
N THR A 338 -13.46 -12.43 -14.68
CA THR A 338 -14.68 -13.10 -14.21
C THR A 338 -14.57 -13.42 -12.72
N GLU A 339 -15.54 -12.97 -11.93
CA GLU A 339 -15.57 -13.22 -10.49
C GLU A 339 -15.57 -14.73 -10.19
N LEU A 340 -14.66 -15.14 -9.29
CA LEU A 340 -14.57 -16.49 -8.76
C LEU A 340 -15.18 -16.58 -7.37
N MET A 341 -14.86 -15.62 -6.48
CA MET A 341 -15.34 -15.60 -5.10
C MET A 341 -15.44 -14.14 -4.58
N THR A 342 -16.40 -13.91 -3.70
CA THR A 342 -16.44 -12.71 -2.86
C THR A 342 -16.57 -13.11 -1.40
N PHE A 343 -15.60 -12.72 -0.57
CA PHE A 343 -15.66 -12.81 0.89
C PHE A 343 -15.90 -11.42 1.48
N LYS A 344 -17.04 -11.24 2.16
CA LYS A 344 -17.42 -9.96 2.77
C LYS A 344 -16.95 -9.87 4.22
N ASN A 345 -16.59 -8.65 4.64
CA ASN A 345 -16.34 -8.36 6.04
C ASN A 345 -17.64 -8.49 6.84
N GLU A 346 -17.70 -9.49 7.72
CA GLU A 346 -18.90 -9.79 8.53
C GLU A 346 -19.07 -8.83 9.72
N GLY A 347 -18.12 -7.91 9.95
CA GLY A 347 -18.14 -7.01 11.10
C GLY A 347 -17.91 -7.70 12.45
N SER A 348 -17.48 -8.97 12.45
CA SER A 348 -17.37 -9.83 13.63
C SER A 348 -15.98 -9.78 14.30
N GLY A 349 -15.15 -8.80 13.95
CA GLY A 349 -13.84 -8.55 14.55
C GLY A 349 -12.69 -9.34 13.90
N LYS A 350 -11.50 -9.23 14.51
CA LYS A 350 -10.22 -9.68 13.95
C LYS A 350 -10.17 -11.18 13.62
N ASN A 351 -10.85 -12.03 14.36
CA ASN A 351 -10.82 -13.47 14.12
C ASN A 351 -11.44 -13.85 12.78
N VAL A 352 -12.36 -13.04 12.26
CA VAL A 352 -13.06 -13.22 10.99
C VAL A 352 -12.45 -12.33 9.92
N TRP A 353 -12.01 -11.10 10.27
CA TRP A 353 -11.49 -10.11 9.34
C TRP A 353 -10.16 -9.51 9.83
N PRO A 354 -9.03 -10.22 9.69
CA PRO A 354 -7.70 -9.70 10.02
C PRO A 354 -7.11 -8.79 8.92
N PHE A 355 -7.79 -8.59 7.81
CA PHE A 355 -7.33 -7.90 6.59
C PHE A 355 -7.42 -6.37 6.72
N THR A 356 -6.76 -5.81 7.76
CA THR A 356 -6.75 -4.37 8.09
C THR A 356 -5.35 -3.79 8.19
N TYR A 357 -4.34 -4.54 7.76
CA TYR A 357 -2.93 -4.16 7.69
C TYR A 357 -2.45 -4.21 6.26
N ALA A 358 -1.26 -3.69 5.97
CA ALA A 358 -0.62 -3.90 4.68
C ALA A 358 -0.21 -5.37 4.49
N PHE A 359 -0.40 -5.89 3.28
CA PHE A 359 0.04 -7.22 2.85
C PHE A 359 1.01 -7.08 1.68
N TYR A 360 1.85 -8.09 1.48
CA TYR A 360 2.78 -8.18 0.37
C TYR A 360 2.51 -9.43 -0.47
N PRO A 361 2.59 -9.32 -1.82
CA PRO A 361 2.44 -10.45 -2.73
C PRO A 361 3.60 -11.44 -2.64
N ILE A 362 3.26 -12.70 -2.80
CA ILE A 362 4.17 -13.85 -2.83
C ILE A 362 3.90 -14.65 -4.09
N LEU A 363 4.95 -15.09 -4.77
CA LEU A 363 4.91 -16.05 -5.85
C LEU A 363 5.80 -17.23 -5.48
N ASN A 364 5.29 -18.45 -5.60
CA ASN A 364 6.09 -19.65 -5.39
C ASN A 364 5.63 -20.83 -6.23
N LEU A 365 6.51 -21.77 -6.39
CA LEU A 365 6.21 -23.10 -6.95
C LEU A 365 6.63 -24.15 -5.93
N ALA A 366 5.69 -24.64 -5.13
CA ALA A 366 5.92 -25.76 -4.24
C ALA A 366 5.87 -27.08 -5.00
N TRP A 367 6.44 -28.14 -4.41
CA TRP A 367 6.45 -29.48 -4.93
C TRP A 367 6.04 -30.48 -3.85
N GLY A 368 5.00 -31.27 -4.12
CA GLY A 368 4.47 -32.23 -3.15
C GLY A 368 3.76 -31.55 -1.98
N GLY A 369 4.05 -32.02 -0.78
CA GLY A 369 3.39 -31.53 0.44
C GLY A 369 1.97 -32.07 0.63
N ASP A 370 1.28 -31.53 1.63
CA ASP A 370 -0.02 -32.02 2.07
C ASP A 370 -1.11 -31.91 0.98
N TRP A 371 -1.06 -30.86 0.17
CA TRP A 371 -2.01 -30.66 -0.92
C TRP A 371 -1.42 -30.96 -2.30
N GLY A 372 -0.27 -30.40 -2.68
CA GLY A 372 0.35 -30.68 -3.97
C GLY A 372 0.67 -32.17 -4.18
N GLY A 373 0.96 -32.87 -3.07
CA GLY A 373 1.30 -34.30 -3.04
C GLY A 373 0.18 -35.26 -2.61
N TYR A 374 -1.07 -34.80 -2.42
CA TYR A 374 -2.13 -35.61 -1.80
C TYR A 374 -2.53 -36.89 -2.58
N LYS A 375 -2.25 -36.94 -3.87
CA LYS A 375 -2.33 -38.17 -4.69
C LYS A 375 -0.95 -38.72 -5.11
N GLY A 376 0.11 -38.29 -4.40
CA GLY A 376 1.51 -38.60 -4.71
C GLY A 376 2.12 -37.60 -5.69
N VAL A 377 3.39 -37.75 -5.99
CA VAL A 377 4.17 -36.93 -6.91
C VAL A 377 4.72 -37.77 -8.05
N ASP A 378 4.96 -37.16 -9.22
CA ASP A 378 5.64 -37.81 -10.35
C ASP A 378 6.90 -37.00 -10.69
N GLU A 379 8.04 -37.39 -10.14
CA GLU A 379 9.31 -36.71 -10.37
C GLU A 379 9.78 -36.72 -11.83
N SER A 380 9.17 -37.55 -12.70
CA SER A 380 9.46 -37.52 -14.13
C SER A 380 8.96 -36.26 -14.83
N ALA A 381 8.07 -35.51 -14.20
CA ALA A 381 7.62 -34.21 -14.66
C ALA A 381 8.71 -33.11 -14.50
N LEU A 382 9.66 -33.29 -13.58
CA LEU A 382 10.75 -32.31 -13.34
C LEU A 382 11.77 -32.30 -14.49
N PRO A 383 12.31 -31.15 -14.93
CA PRO A 383 12.05 -29.80 -14.41
C PRO A 383 10.74 -29.22 -14.91
N ILE A 384 10.14 -28.36 -14.09
CA ILE A 384 8.91 -27.63 -14.39
C ILE A 384 9.08 -26.14 -14.10
N THR A 385 8.26 -25.31 -14.74
CA THR A 385 8.35 -23.86 -14.64
C THR A 385 6.98 -23.22 -14.55
N MET A 386 6.74 -22.39 -13.54
CA MET A 386 5.68 -21.40 -13.48
C MET A 386 6.16 -20.15 -14.19
N LYS A 387 5.38 -19.61 -15.13
CA LYS A 387 5.75 -18.40 -15.88
C LYS A 387 4.85 -17.24 -15.49
N VAL A 388 5.44 -16.12 -15.11
CA VAL A 388 4.73 -14.90 -14.73
C VAL A 388 5.08 -13.80 -15.72
N ASP A 389 4.08 -13.25 -16.40
CA ASP A 389 4.23 -12.20 -17.39
C ASP A 389 4.34 -10.83 -16.72
N TYR A 390 3.49 -10.58 -15.73
CA TYR A 390 3.57 -9.40 -14.89
C TYR A 390 2.92 -9.61 -13.52
N VAL A 391 3.27 -8.70 -12.58
CA VAL A 391 2.55 -8.47 -11.33
C VAL A 391 2.26 -6.98 -11.21
N ARG A 392 1.02 -6.61 -10.89
CA ARG A 392 0.58 -5.21 -10.81
C ARG A 392 -0.24 -4.98 -9.56
N VAL A 393 -0.04 -3.80 -8.96
CA VAL A 393 -0.80 -3.35 -7.78
C VAL A 393 -1.38 -1.97 -8.08
N PHE A 394 -2.68 -1.86 -7.89
CA PHE A 394 -3.42 -0.61 -8.06
C PHE A 394 -4.10 -0.24 -6.74
N GLN A 395 -4.20 1.05 -6.45
CA GLN A 395 -4.95 1.56 -5.31
C GLN A 395 -6.00 2.57 -5.78
N LYS A 396 -7.06 2.74 -5.00
CA LYS A 396 -8.12 3.72 -5.32
C LYS A 396 -7.55 5.13 -5.42
N LYS A 397 -8.09 5.91 -6.37
CA LYS A 397 -7.77 7.34 -6.56
C LYS A 397 -8.27 8.18 -5.40
#